data_dcf3888adf3a60654aeee28df15257c9
#
_entry.id   dcf3888adf3a60654aeee28df15257c9
#
_cell.length_a   1.000
_cell.length_b   1.000
_cell.length_c   1.000
_cell.angle_alpha   90.00
_cell.angle_beta   90.00
_cell.angle_gamma   90.00
#
_symmetry.space_group_name_H-M   'P 1'
#
loop_
_entity.id
_entity.type
_entity.pdbx_description
1 polymer ?
#
loop_
_entity_poly.entity_id
_entity_poly.type
_entity_poly.pdbx_seq_one_letter_code
_entity_poly.pdbx_strand_id
1 'polypeptide(L)'
;MKRLCFVLIAGILLITACTSPVQTNKLRVMTEEYPPFNYTDAQGNLVGSSTEIVKSIINKLGENITIEVSPWAKAYETLLVEPDTALYSMARTPERENLFMWVGPIGSYENWLYAKKGSNVRVSSLDDAKTVKGIAVVKDEAGQQKLAQQGFINFVYTDSTADGLNKLVAGQADLWLGTGADVELVAKKAGVNPADMEAVVFVHKVDLYIAFNKNTPYATVQAWQMSLDSLKK
;
A
#
# COMPACT_ATOMS: atom_id res chain seq x y z
N MET A 1 -39.26 74.56 35.70
CA MET A 1 -39.34 73.62 34.55
C MET A 1 -37.98 73.05 34.32
N LYS A 2 -37.71 71.84 34.83
CA LYS A 2 -36.41 71.12 34.71
C LYS A 2 -36.56 70.08 33.61
N ARG A 3 -35.79 70.26 32.50
CA ARG A 3 -35.73 69.29 31.42
C ARG A 3 -34.69 68.21 31.77
N LEU A 4 -35.14 66.98 31.82
CA LEU A 4 -34.33 65.79 32.11
C LEU A 4 -33.87 65.26 30.72
N CYS A 5 -32.56 65.28 30.44
CA CYS A 5 -31.99 64.64 29.24
C CYS A 5 -31.69 63.15 29.58
N PHE A 6 -32.34 62.26 28.92
CA PHE A 6 -32.00 60.84 28.94
C PHE A 6 -30.92 60.58 27.88
N VAL A 7 -29.74 60.15 28.34
CA VAL A 7 -28.68 59.67 27.45
C VAL A 7 -28.82 58.14 27.35
N LEU A 8 -29.15 57.66 26.16
CA LEU A 8 -29.19 56.23 25.81
C LEU A 8 -27.75 55.80 25.43
N ILE A 9 -27.12 55.01 26.28
CA ILE A 9 -25.82 54.36 25.97
C ILE A 9 -26.16 53.02 25.28
N ALA A 10 -25.96 52.95 23.97
CA ALA A 10 -26.02 51.70 23.17
C ALA A 10 -24.71 50.93 23.40
N GLY A 11 -24.79 49.86 24.17
CA GLY A 11 -23.69 48.93 24.36
C GLY A 11 -23.49 48.06 23.14
N ILE A 12 -22.41 48.25 22.38
CA ILE A 12 -22.00 47.37 21.31
C ILE A 12 -21.34 46.13 21.90
N LEU A 13 -22.02 44.98 21.90
CA LEU A 13 -21.44 43.68 22.21
C LEU A 13 -20.54 43.25 21.05
N LEU A 14 -19.21 43.36 21.22
CA LEU A 14 -18.24 42.75 20.33
C LEU A 14 -18.19 41.24 20.61
N ILE A 15 -18.82 40.44 19.75
CA ILE A 15 -18.68 38.98 19.76
C ILE A 15 -17.33 38.67 19.08
N THR A 16 -16.29 38.50 19.88
CA THR A 16 -15.01 37.92 19.43
C THR A 16 -15.23 36.43 19.17
N ALA A 17 -15.46 36.05 17.91
CA ALA A 17 -15.43 34.66 17.50
C ALA A 17 -13.98 34.16 17.67
N CYS A 18 -13.74 33.37 18.73
CA CYS A 18 -12.52 32.58 18.88
C CYS A 18 -12.51 31.51 17.79
N THR A 19 -11.92 31.82 16.64
CA THR A 19 -11.49 30.78 15.70
C THR A 19 -10.26 30.14 16.27
N SER A 20 -10.40 29.00 16.95
CA SER A 20 -9.26 28.14 17.28
C SER A 20 -8.52 27.80 15.99
N PRO A 21 -7.19 27.96 15.92
CA PRO A 21 -6.45 27.53 14.76
C PRO A 21 -6.68 26.01 14.61
N VAL A 22 -7.21 25.59 13.47
CA VAL A 22 -7.23 24.17 13.09
C VAL A 22 -5.77 23.75 13.03
N GLN A 23 -5.35 22.98 14.01
CA GLN A 23 -4.00 22.39 14.06
C GLN A 23 -3.99 21.37 12.91
N THR A 24 -3.47 21.77 11.75
CA THR A 24 -3.25 20.85 10.63
C THR A 24 -2.12 19.93 11.06
N ASN A 25 -2.47 18.73 11.53
CA ASN A 25 -1.48 17.68 11.71
C ASN A 25 -0.80 17.46 10.35
N LYS A 26 0.54 17.40 10.37
CA LYS A 26 1.30 17.15 9.15
C LYS A 26 0.98 15.72 8.68
N LEU A 27 0.58 15.57 7.42
CA LEU A 27 0.33 14.26 6.82
C LEU A 27 1.57 13.38 6.95
N ARG A 28 1.39 12.18 7.51
CA ARG A 28 2.40 11.15 7.66
C ARG A 28 2.25 10.15 6.51
N VAL A 29 3.28 10.00 5.69
CA VAL A 29 3.28 9.11 4.53
C VAL A 29 4.19 7.92 4.79
N MET A 30 3.65 6.73 4.67
CA MET A 30 4.33 5.47 4.94
C MET A 30 4.39 4.57 3.72
N THR A 31 5.35 3.67 3.72
CA THR A 31 5.48 2.55 2.79
C THR A 31 6.19 1.37 3.46
N GLU A 32 6.26 0.25 2.74
CA GLU A 32 7.03 -0.94 3.11
C GLU A 32 8.17 -1.19 2.11
N GLU A 33 8.98 -2.21 2.36
CA GLU A 33 9.93 -2.74 1.39
C GLU A 33 9.20 -3.65 0.39
N TYR A 34 8.89 -3.10 -0.80
CA TYR A 34 8.17 -3.81 -1.86
C TYR A 34 8.75 -3.50 -3.25
N PRO A 35 9.93 -4.06 -3.58
CA PRO A 35 10.53 -3.85 -4.90
C PRO A 35 9.67 -4.49 -6.02
N PRO A 36 9.64 -3.86 -7.22
CA PRO A 36 10.39 -2.67 -7.64
C PRO A 36 9.62 -1.36 -7.41
N PHE A 37 8.51 -1.38 -6.65
CA PHE A 37 7.60 -0.24 -6.47
C PHE A 37 8.13 0.75 -5.43
N ASN A 38 8.62 0.25 -4.31
CA ASN A 38 9.15 1.02 -3.17
C ASN A 38 10.14 0.14 -2.40
N TYR A 39 11.39 0.55 -2.36
CA TYR A 39 12.44 -0.20 -1.66
C TYR A 39 13.63 0.70 -1.37
N THR A 40 14.46 0.27 -0.43
CA THR A 40 15.72 0.94 -0.09
C THR A 40 16.84 0.38 -0.94
N ASP A 41 17.53 1.25 -1.69
CA ASP A 41 18.66 0.87 -2.52
C ASP A 41 19.93 0.59 -1.69
N ALA A 42 21.02 0.19 -2.34
CA ALA A 42 22.29 -0.12 -1.68
C ALA A 42 22.95 1.11 -1.02
N GLN A 43 22.51 2.33 -1.36
CA GLN A 43 22.98 3.59 -0.80
C GLN A 43 22.10 4.09 0.34
N GLY A 44 21.02 3.36 0.67
CA GLY A 44 20.08 3.72 1.72
C GLY A 44 18.98 4.69 1.27
N ASN A 45 18.84 4.97 -0.02
CA ASN A 45 17.79 5.83 -0.54
C ASN A 45 16.51 5.04 -0.79
N LEU A 46 15.37 5.61 -0.43
CA LEU A 46 14.06 5.07 -0.80
C LEU A 46 13.78 5.39 -2.28
N VAL A 47 13.64 4.35 -3.10
CA VAL A 47 13.47 4.40 -4.56
C VAL A 47 12.34 3.48 -5.02
N GLY A 48 12.07 3.46 -6.33
CA GLY A 48 11.08 2.60 -6.96
C GLY A 48 9.96 3.37 -7.65
N SER A 49 9.25 2.70 -8.56
CA SER A 49 8.28 3.36 -9.46
C SER A 49 7.16 4.09 -8.72
N SER A 50 6.59 3.50 -7.68
CA SER A 50 5.57 4.15 -6.86
C SER A 50 6.15 5.27 -6.00
N THR A 51 7.36 5.08 -5.47
CA THR A 51 8.07 6.09 -4.67
C THR A 51 8.30 7.37 -5.48
N GLU A 52 8.74 7.25 -6.74
CA GLU A 52 8.98 8.43 -7.60
C GLU A 52 7.68 9.19 -7.91
N ILE A 53 6.56 8.48 -8.08
CA ILE A 53 5.25 9.12 -8.25
C ILE A 53 4.85 9.87 -6.98
N VAL A 54 4.98 9.25 -5.80
CA VAL A 54 4.64 9.86 -4.50
C VAL A 54 5.51 11.08 -4.22
N LYS A 55 6.83 11.01 -4.44
CA LYS A 55 7.74 12.16 -4.34
C LYS A 55 7.34 13.30 -5.27
N SER A 56 6.94 12.97 -6.49
CA SER A 56 6.48 13.97 -7.47
C SER A 56 5.20 14.67 -7.02
N ILE A 57 4.25 13.93 -6.41
CA ILE A 57 3.04 14.51 -5.81
C ILE A 57 3.41 15.46 -4.67
N ILE A 58 4.24 15.01 -3.71
CA ILE A 58 4.68 15.81 -2.56
C ILE A 58 5.35 17.11 -3.02
N ASN A 59 6.28 17.02 -3.98
CA ASN A 59 6.97 18.19 -4.54
C ASN A 59 5.99 19.17 -5.20
N LYS A 60 5.01 18.66 -5.95
CA LYS A 60 4.01 19.48 -6.64
C LYS A 60 3.08 20.20 -5.68
N LEU A 61 2.78 19.59 -4.55
CA LEU A 61 1.99 20.19 -3.47
C LEU A 61 2.81 21.19 -2.63
N GLY A 62 4.13 21.25 -2.82
CA GLY A 62 5.03 22.09 -2.01
C GLY A 62 5.14 21.64 -0.56
N GLU A 63 4.83 20.36 -0.30
CA GLU A 63 4.88 19.81 1.05
C GLU A 63 6.28 19.29 1.40
N ASN A 64 6.65 19.42 2.68
CA ASN A 64 7.91 18.84 3.19
C ASN A 64 7.60 17.61 4.03
N ILE A 65 7.37 16.48 3.35
CA ILE A 65 7.03 15.18 3.95
C ILE A 65 8.23 14.24 3.81
N THR A 66 8.62 13.62 4.93
CA THR A 66 9.55 12.49 4.92
C THR A 66 8.74 11.21 4.87
N ILE A 67 9.02 10.36 3.87
CA ILE A 67 8.36 9.06 3.73
C ILE A 67 8.99 8.08 4.72
N GLU A 68 8.17 7.38 5.50
CA GLU A 68 8.61 6.39 6.47
C GLU A 68 8.53 4.99 5.88
N VAL A 69 9.62 4.23 5.98
CA VAL A 69 9.63 2.79 5.64
C VAL A 69 9.34 1.99 6.90
N SER A 70 8.32 1.15 6.87
CA SER A 70 7.86 0.38 8.03
C SER A 70 7.41 -1.02 7.56
N PRO A 71 7.50 -2.06 8.40
CA PRO A 71 6.90 -3.36 8.08
C PRO A 71 5.41 -3.22 7.79
N TRP A 72 4.92 -3.96 6.77
CA TRP A 72 3.52 -3.92 6.31
C TRP A 72 2.50 -3.91 7.44
N ALA A 73 2.56 -4.91 8.33
CA ALA A 73 1.58 -5.04 9.40
C ALA A 73 1.48 -3.80 10.28
N LYS A 74 2.65 -3.21 10.63
CA LYS A 74 2.72 -1.99 11.44
C LYS A 74 2.18 -0.78 10.69
N ALA A 75 2.57 -0.60 9.42
CA ALA A 75 2.10 0.53 8.61
C ALA A 75 0.57 0.43 8.38
N TYR A 76 0.06 -0.77 8.12
CA TYR A 76 -1.36 -1.02 7.94
C TYR A 76 -2.18 -0.75 9.21
N GLU A 77 -1.72 -1.23 10.38
CA GLU A 77 -2.35 -0.96 11.66
C GLU A 77 -2.37 0.55 11.97
N THR A 78 -1.24 1.24 11.77
CA THR A 78 -1.14 2.69 11.93
C THR A 78 -2.14 3.41 11.02
N LEU A 79 -2.23 3.02 9.75
CA LEU A 79 -3.17 3.61 8.79
C LEU A 79 -4.63 3.44 9.22
N LEU A 80 -4.99 2.31 9.85
CA LEU A 80 -6.34 2.07 10.34
C LEU A 80 -6.75 3.02 11.47
N VAL A 81 -5.82 3.38 12.37
CA VAL A 81 -6.16 4.04 13.63
C VAL A 81 -5.72 5.51 13.70
N GLU A 82 -4.65 5.91 13.03
CA GLU A 82 -4.11 7.27 13.12
C GLU A 82 -4.66 8.17 12.00
N PRO A 83 -5.37 9.27 12.33
CA PRO A 83 -5.74 10.30 11.34
C PRO A 83 -4.51 10.90 10.66
N ASP A 84 -4.70 11.54 9.51
CA ASP A 84 -3.66 12.19 8.74
C ASP A 84 -2.47 11.27 8.41
N THR A 85 -2.77 10.00 8.12
CA THR A 85 -1.80 9.01 7.64
C THR A 85 -2.14 8.55 6.23
N ALA A 86 -1.11 8.19 5.47
CA ALA A 86 -1.21 7.57 4.15
C ALA A 86 -0.21 6.42 4.03
N LEU A 87 -0.61 5.35 3.31
CA LEU A 87 0.23 4.20 2.97
C LEU A 87 0.12 3.95 1.47
N TYR A 88 1.24 3.98 0.75
CA TYR A 88 1.22 3.76 -0.70
C TYR A 88 1.71 2.37 -1.12
N SER A 89 1.49 2.06 -2.40
CA SER A 89 1.62 0.74 -3.01
C SER A 89 0.66 -0.29 -2.41
N MET A 90 -0.50 0.18 -2.00
CA MET A 90 -1.53 -0.65 -1.40
C MET A 90 -2.53 -1.15 -2.45
N ALA A 91 -2.79 -2.44 -2.46
CA ALA A 91 -3.86 -3.02 -3.27
C ALA A 91 -5.23 -2.59 -2.73
N ARG A 92 -6.08 -2.08 -3.62
CA ARG A 92 -7.47 -1.74 -3.31
C ARG A 92 -8.33 -2.98 -3.51
N THR A 93 -8.68 -3.66 -2.42
CA THR A 93 -9.51 -4.87 -2.43
C THR A 93 -10.91 -4.60 -1.90
N PRO A 94 -11.91 -5.47 -2.17
CA PRO A 94 -13.25 -5.33 -1.63
C PRO A 94 -13.27 -5.20 -0.11
N GLU A 95 -12.40 -5.92 0.61
CA GLU A 95 -12.30 -5.89 2.08
C GLU A 95 -11.78 -4.55 2.58
N ARG A 96 -10.94 -3.87 1.80
CA ARG A 96 -10.31 -2.60 2.14
C ARG A 96 -11.07 -1.39 1.62
N GLU A 97 -11.99 -1.57 0.67
CA GLU A 97 -12.68 -0.50 -0.06
C GLU A 97 -13.25 0.56 0.86
N ASN A 98 -13.96 0.14 1.92
CA ASN A 98 -14.66 1.03 2.85
C ASN A 98 -13.83 1.45 4.06
N LEU A 99 -12.58 0.96 4.19
CA LEU A 99 -11.71 1.26 5.32
C LEU A 99 -10.92 2.55 5.12
N PHE A 100 -10.66 2.93 3.85
CA PHE A 100 -9.75 4.00 3.49
C PHE A 100 -10.34 4.94 2.45
N MET A 101 -9.69 6.09 2.26
CA MET A 101 -9.86 6.92 1.06
C MET A 101 -8.68 6.66 0.12
N TRP A 102 -8.95 6.69 -1.19
CA TRP A 102 -8.02 6.18 -2.19
C TRP A 102 -7.60 7.25 -3.19
N VAL A 103 -6.29 7.27 -3.50
CA VAL A 103 -5.69 8.05 -4.60
C VAL A 103 -4.96 7.09 -5.52
N GLY A 104 -5.22 7.14 -6.82
CA GLY A 104 -4.58 6.24 -7.75
C GLY A 104 -5.40 5.95 -9.01
N PRO A 105 -5.00 4.89 -9.76
CA PRO A 105 -3.86 3.99 -9.47
C PRO A 105 -2.50 4.65 -9.71
N ILE A 106 -1.47 4.19 -8.97
CA ILE A 106 -0.08 4.64 -9.11
C ILE A 106 0.85 3.59 -9.69
N GLY A 107 0.35 2.38 -9.94
CA GLY A 107 1.06 1.26 -10.52
C GLY A 107 0.18 0.04 -10.61
N SER A 108 0.72 -1.04 -11.14
CA SER A 108 0.06 -2.35 -11.14
C SER A 108 1.09 -3.46 -11.25
N TYR A 109 0.71 -4.65 -10.80
CA TYR A 109 1.48 -5.87 -10.96
C TYR A 109 0.57 -7.06 -11.24
N GLU A 110 1.18 -8.16 -11.68
CA GLU A 110 0.50 -9.43 -11.89
C GLU A 110 0.99 -10.45 -10.86
N ASN A 111 0.07 -11.10 -10.21
CA ASN A 111 0.35 -12.24 -9.36
C ASN A 111 0.37 -13.52 -10.18
N TRP A 112 1.42 -14.29 -9.96
CA TRP A 112 1.62 -15.60 -10.57
C TRP A 112 1.97 -16.63 -9.50
N LEU A 113 1.56 -17.87 -9.71
CA LEU A 113 2.11 -19.01 -9.01
C LEU A 113 3.37 -19.46 -9.72
N TYR A 114 4.45 -19.58 -8.96
CA TYR A 114 5.75 -20.06 -9.42
C TYR A 114 6.02 -21.44 -8.85
N ALA A 115 6.56 -22.32 -9.69
CA ALA A 115 7.10 -23.61 -9.29
C ALA A 115 8.63 -23.59 -9.38
N LYS A 116 9.30 -24.49 -8.64
CA LYS A 116 10.72 -24.77 -8.84
C LYS A 116 10.91 -25.49 -10.17
N LYS A 117 11.75 -24.98 -11.05
CA LYS A 117 12.04 -25.56 -12.34
C LYS A 117 12.60 -26.97 -12.20
N GLY A 118 12.09 -27.89 -12.98
CA GLY A 118 12.47 -29.29 -12.91
C GLY A 118 11.88 -30.07 -11.72
N SER A 119 10.98 -29.45 -10.93
CA SER A 119 10.19 -30.18 -9.94
C SER A 119 9.17 -31.12 -10.60
N ASN A 120 8.62 -32.04 -9.81
CA ASN A 120 7.54 -32.93 -10.28
C ASN A 120 6.13 -32.27 -10.18
N VAL A 121 6.07 -31.00 -9.80
CA VAL A 121 4.82 -30.25 -9.70
C VAL A 121 4.26 -30.05 -11.12
N ARG A 122 3.00 -30.48 -11.31
CA ARG A 122 2.29 -30.33 -12.58
C ARG A 122 1.03 -29.54 -12.32
N VAL A 123 1.10 -28.26 -12.65
CA VAL A 123 0.01 -27.30 -12.44
C VAL A 123 -0.12 -26.46 -13.70
N SER A 124 -1.31 -26.44 -14.29
CA SER A 124 -1.64 -25.65 -15.48
C SER A 124 -2.86 -24.76 -15.28
N SER A 125 -3.52 -24.91 -14.14
CA SER A 125 -4.72 -24.16 -13.78
C SER A 125 -4.75 -23.83 -12.29
N LEU A 126 -5.61 -22.89 -11.90
CA LEU A 126 -5.88 -22.59 -10.49
C LEU A 126 -6.48 -23.80 -9.75
N ASP A 127 -7.28 -24.62 -10.44
CA ASP A 127 -7.85 -25.80 -9.82
C ASP A 127 -6.79 -26.88 -9.53
N ASP A 128 -5.82 -27.09 -10.43
CA ASP A 128 -4.68 -27.95 -10.17
C ASP A 128 -3.89 -27.47 -8.94
N ALA A 129 -3.71 -26.15 -8.82
CA ALA A 129 -2.96 -25.56 -7.71
C ALA A 129 -3.63 -25.74 -6.35
N LYS A 130 -4.93 -26.05 -6.28
CA LYS A 130 -5.62 -26.40 -5.03
C LYS A 130 -5.19 -27.75 -4.47
N THR A 131 -4.65 -28.62 -5.31
CA THR A 131 -4.30 -30.01 -4.96
C THR A 131 -2.85 -30.20 -4.54
N VAL A 132 -2.00 -29.18 -4.72
CA VAL A 132 -0.58 -29.26 -4.31
C VAL A 132 -0.43 -29.25 -2.79
N LYS A 133 0.72 -29.71 -2.29
CA LYS A 133 1.02 -29.79 -0.86
C LYS A 133 0.94 -28.43 -0.16
N GLY A 134 1.40 -27.36 -0.81
CA GLY A 134 1.34 -26.04 -0.22
C GLY A 134 1.79 -24.92 -1.16
N ILE A 135 1.20 -23.74 -0.94
CA ILE A 135 1.53 -22.49 -1.65
C ILE A 135 2.11 -21.52 -0.62
N ALA A 136 3.37 -21.14 -0.79
CA ALA A 136 4.01 -20.14 0.05
C ALA A 136 3.43 -18.76 -0.26
N VAL A 137 2.91 -18.08 0.76
CA VAL A 137 2.22 -16.78 0.67
C VAL A 137 2.52 -15.92 1.89
N VAL A 138 2.58 -14.62 1.72
CA VAL A 138 2.57 -13.69 2.85
C VAL A 138 1.13 -13.50 3.32
N LYS A 139 0.94 -13.61 4.64
CA LYS A 139 -0.39 -13.52 5.24
C LYS A 139 -1.02 -12.14 5.02
N ASP A 140 -2.32 -12.12 4.75
CA ASP A 140 -3.15 -10.92 4.58
C ASP A 140 -2.75 -10.01 3.39
N GLU A 141 -1.85 -10.48 2.53
CA GLU A 141 -1.61 -9.81 1.24
C GLU A 141 -2.74 -10.05 0.23
N ALA A 142 -2.90 -9.10 -0.71
CA ALA A 142 -3.98 -9.12 -1.69
C ALA A 142 -4.03 -10.41 -2.53
N GLY A 143 -2.87 -10.93 -2.92
CA GLY A 143 -2.77 -12.18 -3.67
C GLY A 143 -3.24 -13.39 -2.87
N GLN A 144 -2.86 -13.48 -1.60
CA GLN A 144 -3.32 -14.52 -0.69
C GLN A 144 -4.84 -14.42 -0.45
N GLN A 145 -5.35 -13.21 -0.19
CA GLN A 145 -6.79 -12.97 -0.03
C GLN A 145 -7.58 -13.39 -1.27
N LYS A 146 -7.05 -13.08 -2.47
CA LYS A 146 -7.66 -13.48 -3.74
C LYS A 146 -7.74 -14.99 -3.89
N LEU A 147 -6.67 -15.72 -3.58
CA LEU A 147 -6.68 -17.18 -3.60
C LEU A 147 -7.66 -17.76 -2.57
N ALA A 148 -7.70 -17.20 -1.35
CA ALA A 148 -8.64 -17.64 -0.30
C ALA A 148 -10.11 -17.48 -0.76
N GLN A 149 -10.47 -16.35 -1.39
CA GLN A 149 -11.79 -16.13 -1.99
C GLN A 149 -12.15 -17.16 -3.07
N GLN A 150 -11.15 -17.73 -3.75
CA GLN A 150 -11.30 -18.79 -4.75
C GLN A 150 -11.31 -20.20 -4.14
N GLY A 151 -11.32 -20.31 -2.81
CA GLY A 151 -11.43 -21.57 -2.09
C GLY A 151 -10.11 -22.30 -1.85
N PHE A 152 -8.96 -21.60 -1.96
CA PHE A 152 -7.67 -22.18 -1.57
C PHE A 152 -7.55 -22.24 -0.05
N ILE A 153 -7.02 -23.36 0.46
CA ILE A 153 -6.78 -23.59 1.90
C ILE A 153 -5.37 -24.12 2.19
N ASN A 154 -4.61 -24.44 1.15
CA ASN A 154 -3.30 -25.07 1.22
C ASN A 154 -2.15 -24.06 1.30
N PHE A 155 -2.27 -23.08 2.21
CA PHE A 155 -1.27 -22.03 2.40
C PHE A 155 -0.13 -22.44 3.32
N VAL A 156 1.09 -22.09 2.93
CA VAL A 156 2.29 -22.06 3.77
C VAL A 156 2.60 -20.59 4.03
N TYR A 157 2.22 -20.11 5.21
CA TYR A 157 2.41 -18.70 5.56
C TYR A 157 3.87 -18.34 5.78
N THR A 158 4.25 -17.15 5.36
CA THR A 158 5.61 -16.61 5.39
C THR A 158 5.61 -15.17 5.90
N ASP A 159 6.75 -14.73 6.44
CA ASP A 159 6.90 -13.38 6.96
C ASP A 159 7.26 -12.34 5.88
N SER A 160 7.71 -12.82 4.73
CA SER A 160 8.07 -11.97 3.58
C SER A 160 8.02 -12.76 2.28
N THR A 161 7.96 -12.02 1.17
CA THR A 161 8.03 -12.59 -0.18
C THR A 161 9.33 -13.38 -0.40
N ALA A 162 10.46 -12.90 0.14
CA ALA A 162 11.75 -13.60 0.06
C ALA A 162 11.76 -14.91 0.88
N ASP A 163 11.13 -14.94 2.05
CA ASP A 163 10.95 -16.17 2.84
C ASP A 163 10.09 -17.20 2.07
N GLY A 164 9.03 -16.72 1.40
CA GLY A 164 8.19 -17.57 0.56
C GLY A 164 8.97 -18.23 -0.57
N LEU A 165 9.83 -17.48 -1.24
CA LEU A 165 10.72 -18.01 -2.27
C LEU A 165 11.71 -19.03 -1.70
N ASN A 166 12.31 -18.76 -0.54
CA ASN A 166 13.21 -19.71 0.13
C ASN A 166 12.49 -21.02 0.47
N LYS A 167 11.22 -20.98 0.92
CA LYS A 167 10.42 -22.19 1.17
C LYS A 167 10.15 -22.99 -0.09
N LEU A 168 9.89 -22.32 -1.25
CA LEU A 168 9.78 -22.99 -2.54
C LEU A 168 11.07 -23.74 -2.90
N VAL A 169 12.23 -23.04 -2.83
CA VAL A 169 13.52 -23.63 -3.21
C VAL A 169 13.91 -24.79 -2.29
N ALA A 170 13.62 -24.67 -0.99
CA ALA A 170 13.84 -25.72 0.01
C ALA A 170 12.85 -26.89 -0.09
N GLY A 171 11.83 -26.85 -0.97
CA GLY A 171 10.81 -27.89 -1.09
C GLY A 171 9.83 -27.95 0.09
N GLN A 172 9.74 -26.89 0.88
CA GLN A 172 8.76 -26.75 1.97
C GLN A 172 7.38 -26.31 1.45
N ALA A 173 7.34 -25.74 0.25
CA ALA A 173 6.14 -25.47 -0.52
C ALA A 173 6.35 -25.94 -1.96
N ASP A 174 5.28 -26.35 -2.63
CA ASP A 174 5.30 -26.76 -4.04
C ASP A 174 5.21 -25.57 -4.98
N LEU A 175 4.50 -24.52 -4.54
CA LEU A 175 4.32 -23.26 -5.26
C LEU A 175 4.64 -22.07 -4.35
N TRP A 176 4.98 -20.97 -4.98
CA TRP A 176 5.14 -19.67 -4.35
C TRP A 176 4.30 -18.63 -5.10
N LEU A 177 3.55 -17.82 -4.36
CA LEU A 177 2.83 -16.67 -4.91
C LEU A 177 3.79 -15.49 -4.99
N GLY A 178 4.17 -15.11 -6.21
CA GLY A 178 5.07 -14.00 -6.48
C GLY A 178 4.48 -13.04 -7.50
N THR A 179 5.13 -11.89 -7.68
CA THR A 179 4.77 -10.91 -8.70
C THR A 179 5.75 -10.98 -9.87
N GLY A 180 5.24 -10.93 -11.10
CA GLY A 180 6.08 -11.02 -12.31
C GLY A 180 7.14 -9.92 -12.40
N ALA A 181 6.87 -8.76 -11.76
CA ALA A 181 7.75 -7.60 -11.83
C ALA A 181 8.94 -7.65 -10.88
N ASP A 182 8.89 -8.43 -9.80
CA ASP A 182 9.89 -8.40 -8.72
C ASP A 182 10.68 -9.71 -8.55
N VAL A 183 10.34 -10.76 -9.30
CA VAL A 183 10.98 -12.08 -9.19
C VAL A 183 12.50 -11.99 -9.19
N GLU A 184 13.10 -11.22 -10.09
CA GLU A 184 14.55 -11.08 -10.17
C GLU A 184 15.15 -10.41 -8.91
N LEU A 185 14.51 -9.34 -8.43
CA LEU A 185 14.96 -8.61 -7.25
C LEU A 185 14.78 -9.43 -5.97
N VAL A 186 13.65 -10.11 -5.82
CA VAL A 186 13.38 -10.99 -4.69
C VAL A 186 14.33 -12.18 -4.68
N ALA A 187 14.55 -12.80 -5.84
CA ALA A 187 15.50 -13.90 -5.99
C ALA A 187 16.92 -13.49 -5.62
N LYS A 188 17.39 -12.35 -6.10
CA LYS A 188 18.70 -11.79 -5.75
C LYS A 188 18.83 -11.55 -4.25
N LYS A 189 17.80 -10.98 -3.61
CA LYS A 189 17.77 -10.74 -2.15
C LYS A 189 17.75 -12.04 -1.36
N ALA A 190 17.07 -13.07 -1.86
CA ALA A 190 17.02 -14.41 -1.26
C ALA A 190 18.27 -15.27 -1.55
N GLY A 191 19.19 -14.81 -2.40
CA GLY A 191 20.35 -15.61 -2.84
C GLY A 191 19.98 -16.77 -3.77
N VAL A 192 18.85 -16.67 -4.46
CA VAL A 192 18.28 -17.68 -5.36
C VAL A 192 18.50 -17.26 -6.80
N ASN A 193 18.81 -18.21 -7.69
CA ASN A 193 18.86 -17.92 -9.12
C ASN A 193 17.43 -17.81 -9.69
N PRO A 194 17.02 -16.67 -10.30
CA PRO A 194 15.71 -16.53 -10.91
C PRO A 194 15.39 -17.59 -11.96
N ALA A 195 16.41 -18.10 -12.66
CA ALA A 195 16.26 -19.15 -13.67
C ALA A 195 15.82 -20.52 -13.11
N ASP A 196 15.89 -20.71 -11.80
CA ASP A 196 15.46 -21.94 -11.11
C ASP A 196 13.94 -21.98 -10.85
N MET A 197 13.22 -20.91 -11.23
CA MET A 197 11.78 -20.80 -11.09
C MET A 197 11.10 -20.65 -12.44
N GLU A 198 9.84 -21.08 -12.49
CA GLU A 198 8.96 -20.90 -13.65
C GLU A 198 7.59 -20.43 -13.20
N ALA A 199 7.04 -19.42 -13.89
CA ALA A 199 5.66 -19.00 -13.70
C ALA A 199 4.75 -20.06 -14.32
N VAL A 200 3.89 -20.69 -13.52
CA VAL A 200 3.04 -21.80 -13.99
C VAL A 200 1.57 -21.41 -14.15
N VAL A 201 1.05 -20.54 -13.29
CA VAL A 201 -0.35 -20.10 -13.34
C VAL A 201 -0.47 -18.60 -13.04
N PHE A 202 -1.13 -17.88 -13.94
CA PHE A 202 -1.57 -16.51 -13.69
C PHE A 202 -2.70 -16.51 -12.67
N VAL A 203 -2.61 -15.65 -11.65
CA VAL A 203 -3.64 -15.51 -10.61
C VAL A 203 -4.54 -14.32 -10.90
N HIS A 204 -3.98 -13.10 -10.91
CA HIS A 204 -4.72 -11.88 -11.23
C HIS A 204 -3.78 -10.68 -11.35
N LYS A 205 -4.29 -9.60 -11.94
CA LYS A 205 -3.66 -8.28 -11.95
C LYS A 205 -4.16 -7.47 -10.75
N VAL A 206 -3.25 -6.73 -10.15
CA VAL A 206 -3.53 -5.84 -9.00
C VAL A 206 -3.11 -4.43 -9.35
N ASP A 207 -4.00 -3.47 -9.16
CA ASP A 207 -3.66 -2.05 -9.23
C ASP A 207 -3.28 -1.53 -7.85
N LEU A 208 -2.23 -0.71 -7.80
CA LEU A 208 -1.67 -0.11 -6.59
C LEU A 208 -2.15 1.32 -6.40
N TYR A 209 -2.48 1.66 -5.18
CA TYR A 209 -3.04 2.95 -4.78
C TYR A 209 -2.27 3.54 -3.59
N ILE A 210 -2.52 4.81 -3.31
CA ILE A 210 -2.22 5.45 -2.03
C ILE A 210 -3.51 5.39 -1.21
N ALA A 211 -3.49 4.70 -0.08
CA ALA A 211 -4.59 4.64 0.88
C ALA A 211 -4.38 5.68 1.97
N PHE A 212 -5.40 6.47 2.25
CA PHE A 212 -5.44 7.45 3.33
C PHE A 212 -6.36 6.97 4.45
N ASN A 213 -5.99 7.25 5.71
CA ASN A 213 -6.90 7.04 6.82
C ASN A 213 -8.24 7.73 6.54
N LYS A 214 -9.34 7.08 6.91
CA LYS A 214 -10.71 7.54 6.62
C LYS A 214 -11.03 8.93 7.21
N ASN A 215 -10.33 9.34 8.27
CA ASN A 215 -10.50 10.62 8.95
C ASN A 215 -9.54 11.70 8.45
N THR A 216 -8.70 11.43 7.45
CA THR A 216 -7.90 12.45 6.77
C THR A 216 -8.84 13.45 6.07
N PRO A 217 -8.58 14.77 6.12
CA PRO A 217 -9.43 15.75 5.46
C PRO A 217 -9.60 15.46 3.97
N TYR A 218 -10.82 15.42 3.48
CA TYR A 218 -11.13 15.12 2.07
C TYR A 218 -10.39 16.04 1.10
N ALA A 219 -10.21 17.32 1.46
CA ALA A 219 -9.46 18.29 0.66
C ALA A 219 -8.00 17.86 0.43
N THR A 220 -7.35 17.23 1.43
CA THR A 220 -6.00 16.67 1.30
C THR A 220 -6.00 15.55 0.27
N VAL A 221 -6.91 14.59 0.39
CA VAL A 221 -7.01 13.45 -0.54
C VAL A 221 -7.30 13.93 -1.98
N GLN A 222 -8.19 14.92 -2.12
CA GLN A 222 -8.47 15.55 -3.43
C GLN A 222 -7.24 16.22 -4.02
N ALA A 223 -6.48 16.99 -3.24
CA ALA A 223 -5.26 17.66 -3.71
C ALA A 223 -4.22 16.64 -4.23
N TRP A 224 -4.07 15.51 -3.53
CA TRP A 224 -3.19 14.41 -3.96
C TRP A 224 -3.68 13.78 -5.27
N GLN A 225 -4.99 13.50 -5.42
CA GLN A 225 -5.53 12.96 -6.67
C GLN A 225 -5.33 13.93 -7.84
N MET A 226 -5.63 15.22 -7.65
CA MET A 226 -5.43 16.23 -8.69
C MET A 226 -3.96 16.36 -9.09
N SER A 227 -3.03 16.29 -8.12
CA SER A 227 -1.60 16.27 -8.39
C SER A 227 -1.20 15.07 -9.23
N LEU A 228 -1.66 13.84 -8.85
CA LEU A 228 -1.42 12.62 -9.60
C LEU A 228 -1.95 12.72 -11.05
N ASP A 229 -3.18 13.19 -11.22
CA ASP A 229 -3.82 13.30 -12.55
C ASP A 229 -3.04 14.26 -13.48
N SER A 230 -2.41 15.25 -12.90
CA SER A 230 -1.57 16.20 -13.65
C SER A 230 -0.19 15.65 -14.04
N LEU A 231 0.28 14.57 -13.41
CA LEU A 231 1.52 13.86 -13.78
C LEU A 231 1.31 12.89 -14.95
N LYS A 232 0.05 12.51 -15.24
CA LYS A 232 -0.32 11.56 -16.31
C LYS A 232 -0.58 12.26 -17.66
N LYS A 233 -0.50 13.59 -17.70
CA LYS A 233 -0.65 14.40 -18.92
C LYS A 233 0.69 14.69 -19.57
#